data_c5dd11d92428d12bc326109df1f0a4b7
#
_entry.id   c5dd11d92428d12bc326109df1f0a4b7
#
_cell.length_a   1.000
_cell.length_b   1.000
_cell.length_c   1.000
_cell.angle_alpha   90.00
_cell.angle_beta   90.00
_cell.angle_gamma   90.00
#
_symmetry.space_group_name_H-M   'P 1'
#
loop_
_entity.id
_entity.type
_entity.pdbx_description
1 polymer ?
#
loop_
_entity_poly.entity_id
_entity_poly.type
_entity_poly.pdbx_seq_one_letter_code
_entity_poly.pdbx_strand_id
1 'polypeptide(L)'
;MKYLSIASILLFTAYAQAKSLTVYTSRKEHLVKDIFKTYEKETGVKINYKTGKAGALIQNIKAELKDPKVDIFMTVDAGNLWYASSEGLLESTKSDVLTSHVPAHLRDRDNRWFGLSVRARTTVVNTNLVKKGTNISYEELAKPEWKGKLCLRTSKKVYNQSLVAMLIGTHGYDKAKSIVKGWVANKVDIFSNDTNVLKAVAAGQCAVGIVNTYYFGRLIKKQPKLPLAIMWPNQKSYGVHINVSGAGIVKNSKHQEDARKFLEWLASDEAQKQFAQVNMEYPILKTAPQTDIVKSWGEFKPNTAFNLTDAGKLQKKAIKLMHEVGYK
;
A
#
# COMPACT_ATOMS: atom_id res chain seq x y z
N MET A 1 -26.38 69.13 -34.18
CA MET A 1 -25.97 67.75 -34.48
C MET A 1 -25.26 67.22 -33.24
N LYS A 2 -25.93 66.30 -32.51
CA LYS A 2 -25.38 65.65 -31.32
C LYS A 2 -24.84 64.27 -31.70
N TYR A 3 -23.54 64.06 -31.55
CA TYR A 3 -22.94 62.74 -31.76
C TYR A 3 -23.09 61.89 -30.53
N LEU A 4 -23.82 60.79 -30.60
CA LEU A 4 -23.93 59.76 -29.60
C LEU A 4 -22.78 58.77 -29.84
N SER A 5 -21.78 58.76 -28.93
CA SER A 5 -20.71 57.72 -28.93
C SER A 5 -21.24 56.49 -28.20
N ILE A 6 -21.43 55.39 -28.93
CA ILE A 6 -21.76 54.07 -28.37
C ILE A 6 -20.44 53.40 -27.98
N ALA A 7 -20.16 53.33 -26.66
CA ALA A 7 -19.05 52.54 -26.16
C ALA A 7 -19.45 51.06 -26.09
N SER A 8 -18.90 50.24 -26.98
CA SER A 8 -19.05 48.78 -26.96
C SER A 8 -18.21 48.20 -25.83
N ILE A 9 -18.83 47.74 -24.75
CA ILE A 9 -18.19 46.97 -23.70
C ILE A 9 -18.02 45.53 -24.19
N LEU A 10 -16.81 45.19 -24.59
CA LEU A 10 -16.39 43.82 -24.86
C LEU A 10 -16.27 43.05 -23.53
N LEU A 11 -17.29 42.26 -23.18
CA LEU A 11 -17.23 41.27 -22.11
C LEU A 11 -16.32 40.14 -22.56
N PHE A 12 -15.04 40.18 -22.09
CA PHE A 12 -14.16 39.02 -22.13
C PHE A 12 -14.67 38.00 -21.09
N THR A 13 -15.47 37.05 -21.54
CA THR A 13 -15.73 35.81 -20.79
C THR A 13 -14.44 35.00 -20.81
N ALA A 14 -13.65 35.13 -19.75
CA ALA A 14 -12.55 34.22 -19.49
C ALA A 14 -13.16 32.82 -19.28
N TYR A 15 -13.11 31.97 -20.31
CA TYR A 15 -13.34 30.55 -20.16
C TYR A 15 -12.27 30.01 -19.19
N ALA A 16 -12.61 29.85 -17.94
CA ALA A 16 -11.78 29.14 -16.99
C ALA A 16 -11.64 27.71 -17.53
N GLN A 17 -10.52 27.39 -18.13
CA GLN A 17 -10.21 26.03 -18.58
C GLN A 17 -10.36 25.11 -17.37
N ALA A 18 -11.26 24.12 -17.48
CA ALA A 18 -11.50 23.19 -16.38
C ALA A 18 -10.17 22.56 -15.96
N LYS A 19 -9.77 22.80 -14.72
CA LYS A 19 -8.54 22.24 -14.18
C LYS A 19 -8.60 20.71 -14.23
N SER A 20 -7.52 20.08 -14.64
CA SER A 20 -7.44 18.62 -14.65
C SER A 20 -6.08 18.16 -14.15
N LEU A 21 -6.07 17.01 -13.49
CA LEU A 21 -4.87 16.28 -13.08
C LEU A 21 -4.83 14.92 -13.75
N THR A 22 -3.64 14.45 -14.07
CA THR A 22 -3.40 13.11 -14.60
C THR A 22 -2.70 12.23 -13.56
N VAL A 23 -3.30 11.08 -13.25
CA VAL A 23 -2.79 10.12 -12.26
C VAL A 23 -2.39 8.81 -12.94
N TYR A 24 -1.12 8.40 -12.83
CA TYR A 24 -0.72 7.04 -13.17
C TYR A 24 -0.81 6.17 -11.93
N THR A 25 -1.63 5.11 -11.97
CA THR A 25 -1.88 4.28 -10.78
C THR A 25 -1.74 2.79 -11.04
N SER A 26 -1.08 2.09 -10.13
CA SER A 26 -1.06 0.62 -10.13
C SER A 26 -2.22 0.01 -9.31
N ARG A 27 -3.09 0.82 -8.73
CA ARG A 27 -4.32 0.33 -8.11
C ARG A 27 -5.33 -0.02 -9.20
N LYS A 28 -6.15 -1.04 -8.94
CA LYS A 28 -7.24 -1.39 -9.85
C LYS A 28 -8.28 -0.27 -9.87
N GLU A 29 -8.87 -0.01 -11.02
CA GLU A 29 -9.82 1.07 -11.24
C GLU A 29 -10.94 1.13 -10.18
N HIS A 30 -11.59 0.00 -9.89
CA HIS A 30 -12.66 -0.06 -8.89
C HIS A 30 -12.24 0.30 -7.46
N LEU A 31 -10.95 0.48 -7.18
CA LEU A 31 -10.41 0.89 -5.88
C LEU A 31 -10.11 2.39 -5.79
N VAL A 32 -10.23 3.13 -6.89
CA VAL A 32 -9.87 4.55 -6.95
C VAL A 32 -10.94 5.40 -7.63
N LYS A 33 -11.73 4.82 -8.55
CA LYS A 33 -12.71 5.54 -9.38
C LYS A 33 -13.68 6.40 -8.57
N ASP A 34 -14.29 5.83 -7.54
CA ASP A 34 -15.29 6.55 -6.74
C ASP A 34 -14.64 7.63 -5.87
N ILE A 35 -13.43 7.37 -5.34
CA ILE A 35 -12.64 8.35 -4.60
C ILE A 35 -12.31 9.56 -5.50
N PHE A 36 -11.87 9.31 -6.73
CA PHE A 36 -11.55 10.38 -7.68
C PHE A 36 -12.80 11.18 -8.08
N LYS A 37 -13.93 10.52 -8.32
CA LYS A 37 -15.21 11.19 -8.60
C LYS A 37 -15.68 12.07 -7.45
N THR A 38 -15.45 11.65 -6.19
CA THR A 38 -15.79 12.49 -5.03
C THR A 38 -14.98 13.79 -5.06
N TYR A 39 -13.66 13.69 -5.29
CA TYR A 39 -12.82 14.88 -5.42
C TYR A 39 -13.25 15.79 -6.58
N GLU A 40 -13.54 15.21 -7.75
CA GLU A 40 -14.05 15.96 -8.91
C GLU A 40 -15.35 16.73 -8.57
N LYS A 41 -16.28 16.07 -7.86
CA LYS A 41 -17.56 16.67 -7.46
C LYS A 41 -17.36 17.82 -6.48
N GLU A 42 -16.43 17.69 -5.53
CA GLU A 42 -16.19 18.69 -4.49
C GLU A 42 -15.39 19.90 -4.98
N THR A 43 -14.48 19.70 -5.94
CA THR A 43 -13.50 20.73 -6.31
C THR A 43 -13.65 21.24 -7.74
N GLY A 44 -14.39 20.54 -8.60
CA GLY A 44 -14.47 20.83 -10.04
C GLY A 44 -13.20 20.43 -10.81
N VAL A 45 -12.18 19.87 -10.16
CA VAL A 45 -10.93 19.44 -10.80
C VAL A 45 -11.09 18.02 -11.35
N LYS A 46 -11.01 17.85 -12.66
CA LYS A 46 -11.12 16.54 -13.31
C LYS A 46 -9.90 15.66 -13.06
N ILE A 47 -10.10 14.39 -12.72
CA ILE A 47 -9.02 13.42 -12.54
C ILE A 47 -8.99 12.43 -13.72
N ASN A 48 -8.05 12.64 -14.64
CA ASN A 48 -7.72 11.67 -15.67
C ASN A 48 -6.78 10.61 -15.06
N TYR A 49 -6.98 9.31 -15.34
CA TYR A 49 -6.09 8.30 -14.79
C TYR A 49 -5.80 7.15 -15.75
N LYS A 50 -4.57 6.63 -15.64
CA LYS A 50 -4.11 5.45 -16.37
C LYS A 50 -3.74 4.36 -15.37
N THR A 51 -4.36 3.18 -15.51
CA THR A 51 -4.03 2.03 -14.68
C THR A 51 -2.98 1.15 -15.35
N GLY A 52 -2.09 0.53 -14.55
CA GLY A 52 -1.05 -0.33 -15.11
C GLY A 52 -0.19 -1.03 -14.05
N LYS A 53 0.77 -1.84 -14.50
CA LYS A 53 1.79 -2.41 -13.61
C LYS A 53 2.75 -1.30 -13.16
N ALA A 54 3.08 -1.25 -11.87
CA ALA A 54 3.93 -0.17 -11.31
C ALA A 54 5.23 0.04 -12.08
N GLY A 55 5.95 -1.03 -12.41
CA GLY A 55 7.20 -0.93 -13.18
C GLY A 55 7.02 -0.30 -14.56
N ALA A 56 5.95 -0.65 -15.30
CA ALA A 56 5.65 -0.07 -16.60
C ALA A 56 5.31 1.43 -16.49
N LEU A 57 4.50 1.79 -15.49
CA LEU A 57 4.15 3.20 -15.24
C LEU A 57 5.38 4.03 -14.87
N ILE A 58 6.30 3.48 -14.06
CA ILE A 58 7.57 4.14 -13.70
C ILE A 58 8.42 4.37 -14.96
N GLN A 59 8.51 3.38 -15.88
CA GLN A 59 9.24 3.57 -17.14
C GLN A 59 8.60 4.65 -18.04
N ASN A 60 7.27 4.70 -18.10
CA ASN A 60 6.57 5.77 -18.83
C ASN A 60 6.90 7.15 -18.24
N ILE A 61 6.82 7.31 -16.91
CA ILE A 61 7.17 8.57 -16.23
C ILE A 61 8.63 8.96 -16.54
N LYS A 62 9.54 7.97 -16.48
CA LYS A 62 10.97 8.21 -16.76
C LYS A 62 11.19 8.69 -18.19
N ALA A 63 10.50 8.11 -19.17
CA ALA A 63 10.58 8.52 -20.57
C ALA A 63 10.01 9.93 -20.82
N GLU A 64 8.99 10.32 -20.06
CA GLU A 64 8.28 11.60 -20.20
C GLU A 64 8.82 12.70 -19.24
N LEU A 65 9.86 12.45 -18.46
CA LEU A 65 10.24 13.29 -17.29
C LEU A 65 10.57 14.75 -17.63
N LYS A 66 11.05 15.03 -18.87
CA LYS A 66 11.34 16.40 -19.30
C LYS A 66 10.08 17.25 -19.54
N ASP A 67 8.99 16.61 -20.02
CA ASP A 67 7.67 17.23 -20.23
C ASP A 67 6.60 16.19 -19.84
N PRO A 68 6.38 15.95 -18.53
CA PRO A 68 5.52 14.87 -18.07
C PRO A 68 4.06 15.10 -18.44
N LYS A 69 3.40 14.03 -18.90
CA LYS A 69 1.95 14.00 -19.17
C LYS A 69 1.15 13.53 -17.94
N VAL A 70 1.83 13.36 -16.84
CA VAL A 70 1.31 12.84 -15.57
C VAL A 70 1.73 13.73 -14.42
N ASP A 71 0.80 13.99 -13.50
CA ASP A 71 1.04 14.85 -12.34
C ASP A 71 1.32 14.04 -11.08
N ILE A 72 0.68 12.88 -10.94
CA ILE A 72 0.75 12.06 -9.73
C ILE A 72 1.02 10.59 -10.10
N PHE A 73 1.98 10.01 -9.40
CA PHE A 73 2.20 8.57 -9.40
C PHE A 73 1.63 7.96 -8.11
N MET A 74 0.63 7.07 -8.25
CA MET A 74 -0.02 6.36 -7.15
C MET A 74 0.23 4.85 -7.30
N THR A 75 0.71 4.19 -6.26
CA THR A 75 0.98 2.75 -6.35
C THR A 75 0.75 2.01 -5.04
N VAL A 76 0.70 0.70 -5.14
CA VAL A 76 0.74 -0.20 -3.99
C VAL A 76 2.17 -0.52 -3.64
N ASP A 77 2.48 -0.59 -2.33
CA ASP A 77 3.77 -0.94 -1.76
C ASP A 77 4.82 0.19 -1.77
N ALA A 78 5.34 0.50 -0.59
CA ALA A 78 6.35 1.53 -0.38
C ALA A 78 7.64 1.27 -1.18
N GLY A 79 7.97 0.01 -1.48
CA GLY A 79 9.11 -0.32 -2.33
C GLY A 79 9.01 0.26 -3.73
N ASN A 80 7.80 0.28 -4.34
CA ASN A 80 7.58 0.91 -5.64
C ASN A 80 7.66 2.44 -5.56
N LEU A 81 7.14 3.04 -4.48
CA LEU A 81 7.21 4.49 -4.24
C LEU A 81 8.67 4.93 -4.05
N TRP A 82 9.40 4.18 -3.21
CA TRP A 82 10.82 4.42 -3.01
C TRP A 82 11.61 4.30 -4.32
N TYR A 83 11.33 3.28 -5.13
CA TYR A 83 12.02 3.11 -6.42
C TYR A 83 11.78 4.31 -7.34
N ALA A 84 10.54 4.77 -7.48
CA ALA A 84 10.24 5.97 -8.26
C ALA A 84 10.99 7.20 -7.72
N SER A 85 11.04 7.40 -6.38
CA SER A 85 11.76 8.52 -5.79
C SER A 85 13.27 8.40 -5.91
N SER A 86 13.84 7.18 -5.83
CA SER A 86 15.29 6.94 -6.00
C SER A 86 15.78 7.14 -7.43
N GLU A 87 14.89 7.01 -8.42
CA GLU A 87 15.14 7.34 -9.82
C GLU A 87 14.95 8.86 -10.12
N GLY A 88 14.67 9.67 -9.08
CA GLY A 88 14.48 11.12 -9.24
C GLY A 88 13.18 11.52 -9.94
N LEU A 89 12.17 10.64 -9.93
CA LEU A 89 10.91 10.85 -10.66
C LEU A 89 9.85 11.58 -9.84
N LEU A 90 10.03 11.70 -8.52
CA LEU A 90 9.06 12.33 -7.61
C LEU A 90 9.65 13.58 -6.98
N GLU A 91 8.83 14.62 -6.87
CA GLU A 91 9.17 15.91 -6.27
C GLU A 91 9.05 15.85 -4.74
N SER A 92 9.91 16.59 -4.04
CA SER A 92 9.76 16.82 -2.61
C SER A 92 8.62 17.80 -2.36
N THR A 93 7.60 17.37 -1.64
CA THR A 93 6.38 18.13 -1.42
C THR A 93 6.36 18.72 -0.01
N LYS A 94 6.42 20.04 0.10
CA LYS A 94 6.23 20.75 1.38
C LYS A 94 4.72 20.92 1.62
N SER A 95 4.23 20.32 2.70
CA SER A 95 2.84 20.43 3.13
C SER A 95 2.71 20.06 4.60
N ASP A 96 2.27 21.00 5.41
CA ASP A 96 2.00 20.79 6.84
C ASP A 96 0.81 19.85 7.04
N VAL A 97 -0.18 19.91 6.14
CA VAL A 97 -1.33 19.00 6.13
C VAL A 97 -0.86 17.55 5.95
N LEU A 98 -0.06 17.28 4.91
CA LEU A 98 0.44 15.92 4.66
C LEU A 98 1.37 15.42 5.77
N THR A 99 2.21 16.30 6.32
CA THR A 99 3.15 15.90 7.39
C THR A 99 2.48 15.69 8.73
N SER A 100 1.35 16.35 9.01
CA SER A 100 0.54 16.13 10.22
C SER A 100 -0.37 14.90 10.10
N HIS A 101 -0.94 14.64 8.90
CA HIS A 101 -1.86 13.53 8.68
C HIS A 101 -1.16 12.20 8.42
N VAL A 102 0.01 12.20 7.76
CA VAL A 102 0.75 10.98 7.42
C VAL A 102 1.91 10.77 8.39
N PRO A 103 1.86 9.76 9.27
CA PRO A 103 2.94 9.45 10.20
C PRO A 103 4.31 9.28 9.51
N ALA A 104 5.38 9.72 10.17
CA ALA A 104 6.73 9.74 9.58
C ALA A 104 7.22 8.37 9.06
N HIS A 105 6.82 7.26 9.68
CA HIS A 105 7.18 5.91 9.25
C HIS A 105 6.39 5.45 8.01
N LEU A 106 5.32 6.15 7.63
CA LEU A 106 4.46 5.86 6.47
C LEU A 106 4.72 6.78 5.27
N ARG A 107 5.74 7.64 5.31
CA ARG A 107 6.09 8.54 4.21
C ARG A 107 7.60 8.55 3.93
N ASP A 108 7.98 9.09 2.79
CA ASP A 108 9.38 9.32 2.46
C ASP A 108 10.02 10.31 3.43
N ARG A 109 11.30 10.10 3.79
CA ARG A 109 12.02 11.00 4.68
C ARG A 109 12.18 12.41 4.11
N ASP A 110 12.25 12.52 2.78
CA ASP A 110 12.33 13.79 2.06
C ASP A 110 10.97 14.24 1.48
N ASN A 111 9.87 13.66 1.97
CA ASN A 111 8.49 13.98 1.58
C ASN A 111 8.22 13.85 0.07
N ARG A 112 8.87 12.92 -0.64
CA ARG A 112 8.65 12.67 -2.07
C ARG A 112 7.45 11.76 -2.34
N TRP A 113 6.98 11.04 -1.33
CA TRP A 113 5.75 10.26 -1.38
C TRP A 113 5.13 10.11 0.01
N PHE A 114 3.83 9.88 0.03
CA PHE A 114 3.01 9.75 1.24
C PHE A 114 2.16 8.48 1.16
N GLY A 115 2.09 7.73 2.26
CA GLY A 115 1.13 6.65 2.43
C GLY A 115 -0.29 7.19 2.53
N LEU A 116 -1.24 6.52 1.87
CA LEU A 116 -2.65 6.92 1.83
C LEU A 116 -3.59 5.85 2.37
N SER A 117 -3.14 4.63 2.48
CA SER A 117 -3.85 3.55 3.17
C SER A 117 -2.87 2.50 3.65
N VAL A 118 -3.20 1.82 4.75
CA VAL A 118 -2.31 0.84 5.40
C VAL A 118 -2.90 -0.56 5.31
N ARG A 119 -2.05 -1.56 5.11
CA ARG A 119 -2.36 -2.98 5.26
C ARG A 119 -1.28 -3.66 6.09
N ALA A 120 -1.66 -4.67 6.84
CA ALA A 120 -0.72 -5.55 7.50
C ALA A 120 -0.48 -6.81 6.66
N ARG A 121 0.75 -7.31 6.67
CA ARG A 121 1.06 -8.64 6.19
C ARG A 121 1.15 -9.55 7.38
N THR A 122 0.04 -10.22 7.67
CA THR A 122 -0.22 -10.94 8.91
C THR A 122 -0.27 -12.44 8.70
N THR A 123 -0.43 -13.19 9.78
CA THR A 123 -0.74 -14.61 9.73
C THR A 123 -2.26 -14.83 9.80
N VAL A 124 -2.74 -15.77 9.00
CA VAL A 124 -4.10 -16.31 9.08
C VAL A 124 -4.00 -17.80 9.34
N VAL A 125 -4.77 -18.28 10.32
CA VAL A 125 -4.75 -19.66 10.78
C VAL A 125 -6.07 -20.36 10.50
N ASN A 126 -6.00 -21.69 10.34
CA ASN A 126 -7.18 -22.53 10.41
C ASN A 126 -7.54 -22.76 11.89
N THR A 127 -8.72 -22.32 12.30
CA THR A 127 -9.18 -22.36 13.70
C THR A 127 -9.43 -23.78 14.24
N ASN A 128 -9.56 -24.76 13.36
CA ASN A 128 -9.66 -26.17 13.75
C ASN A 128 -8.29 -26.82 14.02
N LEU A 129 -7.20 -26.24 13.48
CA LEU A 129 -5.84 -26.77 13.57
C LEU A 129 -4.92 -26.00 14.51
N VAL A 130 -5.22 -24.72 14.77
CA VAL A 130 -4.42 -23.84 15.62
C VAL A 130 -5.28 -23.29 16.76
N LYS A 131 -4.85 -23.54 17.99
CA LYS A 131 -5.57 -23.10 19.20
C LYS A 131 -5.54 -21.57 19.32
N LYS A 132 -6.65 -20.98 19.75
CA LYS A 132 -6.72 -19.56 20.10
C LYS A 132 -5.66 -19.24 21.17
N GLY A 133 -4.95 -18.13 21.00
CA GLY A 133 -3.88 -17.70 21.93
C GLY A 133 -2.51 -18.32 21.67
N THR A 134 -2.35 -19.18 20.64
CA THR A 134 -1.03 -19.63 20.20
C THR A 134 -0.17 -18.41 19.88
N ASN A 135 1.03 -18.33 20.47
CA ASN A 135 1.96 -17.25 20.16
C ASN A 135 2.57 -17.50 18.79
N ILE A 136 2.29 -16.60 17.86
CA ILE A 136 2.84 -16.65 16.50
C ILE A 136 3.72 -15.43 16.28
N SER A 137 4.93 -15.65 15.78
CA SER A 137 5.78 -14.60 15.23
C SER A 137 6.34 -15.06 13.89
N TYR A 138 6.94 -14.15 13.13
CA TYR A 138 7.61 -14.54 11.89
C TYR A 138 8.77 -15.48 12.14
N GLU A 139 9.44 -15.33 13.31
CA GLU A 139 10.53 -16.17 13.78
C GLU A 139 10.02 -17.56 14.22
N GLU A 140 8.90 -17.60 14.95
CA GLU A 140 8.29 -18.86 15.39
C GLU A 140 7.93 -19.74 14.18
N LEU A 141 7.41 -19.16 13.10
CA LEU A 141 7.07 -19.91 11.88
C LEU A 141 8.28 -20.56 11.19
N ALA A 142 9.50 -20.17 11.56
CA ALA A 142 10.74 -20.80 11.07
C ALA A 142 11.15 -22.04 11.88
N LYS A 143 10.53 -22.30 13.04
CA LYS A 143 10.87 -23.43 13.90
C LYS A 143 10.32 -24.76 13.36
N PRO A 144 10.96 -25.90 13.66
CA PRO A 144 10.56 -27.22 13.12
C PRO A 144 9.13 -27.67 13.45
N GLU A 145 8.52 -27.18 14.54
CA GLU A 145 7.14 -27.48 14.93
C GLU A 145 6.11 -27.04 13.88
N TRP A 146 6.48 -26.13 12.99
CA TRP A 146 5.65 -25.66 11.87
C TRP A 146 5.91 -26.42 10.55
N LYS A 147 6.77 -27.46 10.57
CA LYS A 147 7.03 -28.26 9.36
C LYS A 147 5.77 -28.89 8.83
N GLY A 148 5.52 -28.70 7.52
CA GLY A 148 4.32 -29.17 6.85
C GLY A 148 3.02 -28.44 7.24
N LYS A 149 3.12 -27.24 7.87
CA LYS A 149 1.96 -26.47 8.33
C LYS A 149 1.88 -25.05 7.78
N LEU A 150 2.89 -24.59 7.02
CA LEU A 150 2.99 -23.22 6.52
C LEU A 150 2.71 -23.13 5.04
N CYS A 151 1.74 -22.30 4.63
CA CYS A 151 1.49 -21.92 3.25
C CYS A 151 2.02 -20.51 2.98
N LEU A 152 2.73 -20.37 1.87
CA LEU A 152 3.34 -19.11 1.47
C LEU A 152 2.88 -18.67 0.08
N ARG A 153 2.93 -17.39 -0.17
CA ARG A 153 2.81 -16.82 -1.50
C ARG A 153 4.19 -16.76 -2.17
N THR A 154 4.26 -16.80 -3.50
CA THR A 154 5.50 -16.67 -4.28
C THR A 154 6.33 -15.44 -3.89
N SER A 155 7.65 -15.60 -3.86
CA SER A 155 8.66 -14.56 -3.62
C SER A 155 8.66 -13.46 -4.68
N LYS A 156 8.15 -13.75 -5.89
CA LYS A 156 8.07 -12.80 -7.01
C LYS A 156 7.16 -11.60 -6.72
N LYS A 157 6.37 -11.65 -5.63
CA LYS A 157 5.46 -10.57 -5.29
C LYS A 157 6.09 -9.59 -4.30
N VAL A 158 6.01 -8.32 -4.64
CA VAL A 158 6.56 -7.21 -3.82
C VAL A 158 6.18 -7.27 -2.33
N TYR A 159 5.01 -7.80 -1.99
CA TYR A 159 4.56 -7.91 -0.59
C TYR A 159 5.44 -8.81 0.28
N ASN A 160 5.95 -9.93 -0.28
CA ASN A 160 6.91 -10.78 0.42
C ASN A 160 8.31 -10.14 0.47
N GLN A 161 8.69 -9.45 -0.61
CA GLN A 161 9.95 -8.73 -0.68
C GLN A 161 10.02 -7.63 0.40
N SER A 162 8.92 -6.90 0.60
CA SER A 162 8.83 -5.87 1.65
C SER A 162 8.82 -6.47 3.06
N LEU A 163 8.16 -7.62 3.28
CA LEU A 163 8.23 -8.33 4.56
C LEU A 163 9.66 -8.77 4.88
N VAL A 164 10.35 -9.38 3.91
CA VAL A 164 11.74 -9.82 4.11
C VAL A 164 12.68 -8.62 4.26
N ALA A 165 12.44 -7.51 3.56
CA ALA A 165 13.17 -6.25 3.77
C ALA A 165 13.02 -5.74 5.20
N MET A 166 11.79 -5.79 5.77
CA MET A 166 11.56 -5.44 7.17
C MET A 166 12.31 -6.37 8.10
N LEU A 167 12.33 -7.68 7.86
CA LEU A 167 13.12 -8.63 8.68
C LEU A 167 14.62 -8.32 8.63
N ILE A 168 15.15 -7.97 7.44
CA ILE A 168 16.55 -7.54 7.30
C ILE A 168 16.80 -6.26 8.09
N GLY A 169 15.92 -5.28 8.02
CA GLY A 169 16.05 -4.02 8.75
C GLY A 169 15.95 -4.19 10.27
N THR A 170 15.17 -5.16 10.73
CA THR A 170 14.93 -5.43 12.17
C THR A 170 16.04 -6.30 12.79
N HIS A 171 16.54 -7.31 12.06
CA HIS A 171 17.40 -8.34 12.61
C HIS A 171 18.80 -8.42 11.98
N GLY A 172 19.05 -7.69 10.90
CA GLY A 172 20.21 -7.89 10.05
C GLY A 172 20.01 -9.04 9.04
N TYR A 173 20.94 -9.11 8.07
CA TYR A 173 20.81 -10.02 6.91
C TYR A 173 20.82 -11.50 7.30
N ASP A 174 21.78 -11.93 8.14
CA ASP A 174 21.99 -13.35 8.45
C ASP A 174 20.86 -13.95 9.29
N LYS A 175 20.35 -13.18 10.27
CA LYS A 175 19.21 -13.62 11.07
C LYS A 175 17.94 -13.66 10.22
N ALA A 176 17.69 -12.66 9.38
CA ALA A 176 16.58 -12.67 8.43
C ALA A 176 16.67 -13.87 7.45
N LYS A 177 17.89 -14.18 6.97
CA LYS A 177 18.16 -15.34 6.12
C LYS A 177 17.81 -16.65 6.83
N SER A 178 18.20 -16.80 8.10
CA SER A 178 17.86 -17.96 8.92
C SER A 178 16.33 -18.13 9.06
N ILE A 179 15.59 -17.04 9.34
CA ILE A 179 14.13 -17.05 9.46
C ILE A 179 13.49 -17.50 8.14
N VAL A 180 13.84 -16.87 7.03
CA VAL A 180 13.24 -17.19 5.71
C VAL A 180 13.63 -18.60 5.25
N LYS A 181 14.84 -19.07 5.54
CA LYS A 181 15.27 -20.47 5.30
C LYS A 181 14.37 -21.44 6.08
N GLY A 182 14.07 -21.15 7.35
CA GLY A 182 13.15 -21.95 8.16
C GLY A 182 11.72 -21.97 7.57
N TRP A 183 11.19 -20.85 7.07
CA TRP A 183 9.90 -20.85 6.37
C TRP A 183 9.91 -21.77 5.15
N VAL A 184 10.97 -21.73 4.35
CA VAL A 184 11.10 -22.58 3.16
C VAL A 184 11.16 -24.06 3.56
N ALA A 185 11.84 -24.40 4.66
CA ALA A 185 11.90 -25.77 5.19
C ALA A 185 10.54 -26.25 5.71
N ASN A 186 9.72 -25.34 6.27
CA ASN A 186 8.43 -25.65 6.89
C ASN A 186 7.22 -25.54 5.93
N LYS A 187 7.40 -24.96 4.74
CA LYS A 187 6.32 -24.77 3.79
C LYS A 187 5.70 -26.09 3.32
N VAL A 188 4.39 -26.10 3.17
CA VAL A 188 3.65 -27.12 2.44
C VAL A 188 3.75 -26.81 0.95
N ASP A 189 3.35 -25.58 0.57
CA ASP A 189 3.31 -25.17 -0.84
C ASP A 189 3.51 -23.65 -0.99
N ILE A 190 3.78 -23.25 -2.23
CA ILE A 190 3.90 -21.84 -2.64
C ILE A 190 2.81 -21.52 -3.67
N PHE A 191 1.98 -20.54 -3.35
CA PHE A 191 0.83 -20.14 -4.14
C PHE A 191 1.08 -18.84 -4.93
N SER A 192 0.38 -18.67 -6.03
CA SER A 192 0.48 -17.49 -6.89
C SER A 192 -0.06 -16.20 -6.26
N ASN A 193 -1.01 -16.32 -5.31
CA ASN A 193 -1.66 -15.18 -4.66
C ASN A 193 -2.16 -15.50 -3.25
N ASP A 194 -2.44 -14.46 -2.46
CA ASP A 194 -2.88 -14.60 -1.06
C ASP A 194 -4.27 -15.26 -0.93
N THR A 195 -5.14 -15.13 -1.93
CA THR A 195 -6.46 -15.80 -1.91
C THR A 195 -6.30 -17.32 -1.96
N ASN A 196 -5.36 -17.82 -2.77
CA ASN A 196 -5.08 -19.25 -2.84
C ASN A 196 -4.43 -19.77 -1.55
N VAL A 197 -3.54 -18.97 -0.92
CA VAL A 197 -3.02 -19.29 0.43
C VAL A 197 -4.17 -19.43 1.42
N LEU A 198 -5.10 -18.46 1.47
CA LEU A 198 -6.26 -18.49 2.38
C LEU A 198 -7.17 -19.69 2.13
N LYS A 199 -7.42 -20.05 0.87
CA LYS A 199 -8.23 -21.24 0.52
C LYS A 199 -7.56 -22.53 0.99
N ALA A 200 -6.24 -22.65 0.83
CA ALA A 200 -5.47 -23.81 1.29
C ALA A 200 -5.49 -23.92 2.83
N VAL A 201 -5.35 -22.80 3.53
CA VAL A 201 -5.50 -22.76 5.00
C VAL A 201 -6.92 -23.15 5.41
N ALA A 202 -7.96 -22.63 4.76
CA ALA A 202 -9.35 -22.96 5.06
C ALA A 202 -9.66 -24.46 4.84
N ALA A 203 -9.08 -25.06 3.81
CA ALA A 203 -9.21 -26.48 3.52
C ALA A 203 -8.37 -27.39 4.44
N GLY A 204 -7.55 -26.84 5.34
CA GLY A 204 -6.69 -27.61 6.23
C GLY A 204 -5.44 -28.19 5.56
N GLN A 205 -5.14 -27.81 4.31
CA GLN A 205 -3.90 -28.19 3.63
C GLN A 205 -2.66 -27.68 4.38
N CYS A 206 -2.78 -26.50 5.01
CA CYS A 206 -1.81 -25.95 5.94
C CYS A 206 -2.53 -25.29 7.14
N ALA A 207 -1.86 -25.23 8.27
CA ALA A 207 -2.43 -24.67 9.50
C ALA A 207 -2.36 -23.13 9.52
N VAL A 208 -1.37 -22.54 8.84
CA VAL A 208 -1.12 -21.08 8.82
C VAL A 208 -0.67 -20.62 7.45
N GLY A 209 -1.02 -19.38 7.11
CA GLY A 209 -0.54 -18.68 5.92
C GLY A 209 -0.17 -17.25 6.22
N ILE A 210 0.84 -16.71 5.51
CA ILE A 210 1.22 -15.28 5.58
C ILE A 210 0.56 -14.54 4.43
N VAL A 211 -0.35 -13.60 4.74
CA VAL A 211 -1.19 -12.89 3.75
C VAL A 211 -1.37 -11.43 4.10
N ASN A 212 -1.79 -10.60 3.14
CA ASN A 212 -2.26 -9.26 3.44
C ASN A 212 -3.70 -9.28 3.96
N THR A 213 -3.99 -8.46 4.96
CA THR A 213 -5.26 -8.37 5.69
C THR A 213 -6.49 -8.25 4.78
N TYR A 214 -6.43 -7.40 3.76
CA TYR A 214 -7.57 -7.16 2.87
C TYR A 214 -7.98 -8.38 2.02
N TYR A 215 -7.08 -9.35 1.75
CA TYR A 215 -7.46 -10.60 1.10
C TYR A 215 -8.30 -11.47 2.03
N PHE A 216 -7.93 -11.52 3.30
CA PHE A 216 -8.73 -12.19 4.32
C PHE A 216 -10.10 -11.55 4.44
N GLY A 217 -10.18 -10.21 4.58
CA GLY A 217 -11.43 -9.49 4.67
C GLY A 217 -12.38 -9.76 3.49
N ARG A 218 -11.84 -9.71 2.27
CA ARG A 218 -12.62 -9.99 1.06
C ARG A 218 -13.14 -11.44 0.99
N LEU A 219 -12.34 -12.39 1.46
CA LEU A 219 -12.74 -13.80 1.47
C LEU A 219 -13.82 -14.04 2.52
N ILE A 220 -13.62 -13.56 3.76
CA ILE A 220 -14.58 -13.73 4.86
C ILE A 220 -15.90 -12.99 4.59
N LYS A 221 -15.87 -11.81 3.96
CA LYS A 221 -17.11 -11.13 3.53
C LYS A 221 -17.96 -12.00 2.60
N LYS A 222 -17.32 -12.80 1.73
CA LYS A 222 -18.01 -13.70 0.79
C LYS A 222 -18.36 -15.04 1.41
N GLN A 223 -17.56 -15.54 2.34
CA GLN A 223 -17.64 -16.87 2.94
C GLN A 223 -17.38 -16.78 4.46
N PRO A 224 -18.34 -16.25 5.26
CA PRO A 224 -18.12 -15.95 6.66
C PRO A 224 -17.96 -17.17 7.57
N LYS A 225 -18.35 -18.36 7.09
CA LYS A 225 -18.27 -19.63 7.85
C LYS A 225 -16.94 -20.37 7.69
N LEU A 226 -15.98 -19.84 6.94
CA LEU A 226 -14.66 -20.47 6.82
C LEU A 226 -13.93 -20.51 8.17
N PRO A 227 -13.26 -21.62 8.52
CA PRO A 227 -12.53 -21.78 9.77
C PRO A 227 -11.20 -21.00 9.74
N LEU A 228 -11.28 -19.69 9.54
CA LEU A 228 -10.14 -18.80 9.42
C LEU A 228 -10.18 -17.68 10.46
N ALA A 229 -9.05 -17.38 11.07
CA ALA A 229 -8.87 -16.22 11.92
C ALA A 229 -7.51 -15.54 11.67
N ILE A 230 -7.46 -14.21 11.83
CA ILE A 230 -6.19 -13.49 11.92
C ILE A 230 -5.57 -13.78 13.29
N MET A 231 -4.27 -14.09 13.27
CA MET A 231 -3.44 -14.08 14.48
C MET A 231 -2.28 -13.11 14.21
N TRP A 232 -2.25 -12.02 14.97
CA TRP A 232 -1.26 -10.96 14.78
C TRP A 232 0.13 -11.41 15.21
N PRO A 233 1.13 -11.50 14.31
CA PRO A 233 2.48 -11.90 14.70
C PRO A 233 3.21 -10.79 15.46
N ASN A 234 4.23 -11.17 16.23
CA ASN A 234 5.16 -10.28 16.90
C ASN A 234 4.56 -9.25 17.86
N GLN A 235 3.37 -9.49 18.42
CA GLN A 235 2.70 -8.52 19.30
C GLN A 235 3.47 -8.25 20.60
N LYS A 236 4.25 -9.22 21.07
CA LYS A 236 5.11 -9.09 22.26
C LYS A 236 6.50 -8.49 21.97
N SER A 237 6.79 -8.20 20.69
CA SER A 237 8.08 -7.65 20.27
C SER A 237 7.90 -6.39 19.42
N TYR A 238 8.43 -6.34 18.21
CA TYR A 238 8.42 -5.15 17.34
C TYR A 238 7.12 -4.91 16.58
N GLY A 239 6.14 -5.80 16.66
CA GLY A 239 4.86 -5.66 15.99
C GLY A 239 4.80 -6.27 14.58
N VAL A 240 3.62 -6.23 13.98
CA VAL A 240 3.37 -6.80 12.66
C VAL A 240 3.89 -5.90 11.53
N HIS A 241 4.39 -6.50 10.46
CA HIS A 241 4.75 -5.77 9.24
C HIS A 241 3.53 -5.06 8.64
N ILE A 242 3.66 -3.76 8.46
CA ILE A 242 2.69 -2.93 7.74
C ILE A 242 3.31 -2.38 6.45
N ASN A 243 2.47 -2.05 5.50
CA ASN A 243 2.87 -1.39 4.26
C ASN A 243 1.75 -0.49 3.74
N VAL A 244 2.03 0.39 2.78
CA VAL A 244 1.09 1.40 2.31
C VAL A 244 0.77 1.26 0.82
N SER A 245 -0.43 1.67 0.43
CA SER A 245 -0.62 2.29 -0.86
C SER A 245 -0.41 3.79 -0.68
N GLY A 246 0.24 4.42 -1.63
CA GLY A 246 0.58 5.84 -1.49
C GLY A 246 0.80 6.50 -2.83
N ALA A 247 1.11 7.78 -2.79
CA ALA A 247 1.33 8.60 -3.98
C ALA A 247 2.39 9.68 -3.75
N GLY A 248 2.94 10.17 -4.85
CA GLY A 248 3.84 11.32 -4.90
C GLY A 248 3.62 12.14 -6.16
N ILE A 249 4.00 13.40 -6.12
CA ILE A 249 3.91 14.31 -7.26
C ILE A 249 5.07 14.01 -8.21
N VAL A 250 4.78 13.89 -9.50
CA VAL A 250 5.80 13.66 -10.52
C VAL A 250 6.64 14.91 -10.69
N LYS A 251 7.97 14.75 -10.72
CA LYS A 251 8.90 15.85 -10.92
C LYS A 251 8.62 16.53 -12.25
N ASN A 252 8.74 17.86 -12.29
CA ASN A 252 8.43 18.71 -13.43
C ASN A 252 6.95 18.72 -13.87
N SER A 253 5.99 18.17 -13.08
CA SER A 253 4.57 18.38 -13.34
C SER A 253 4.26 19.88 -13.42
N LYS A 254 3.43 20.27 -14.39
CA LYS A 254 2.97 21.67 -14.57
C LYS A 254 1.86 22.05 -13.58
N HIS A 255 1.29 21.09 -12.86
CA HIS A 255 0.16 21.25 -11.96
C HIS A 255 0.51 20.92 -10.50
N GLN A 256 1.74 21.22 -10.07
CA GLN A 256 2.25 20.79 -8.75
C GLN A 256 1.37 21.25 -7.59
N GLU A 257 0.85 22.47 -7.63
CA GLU A 257 -0.01 23.02 -6.58
C GLU A 257 -1.36 22.29 -6.50
N ASP A 258 -2.00 22.03 -7.65
CA ASP A 258 -3.26 21.29 -7.68
C ASP A 258 -3.04 19.81 -7.33
N ALA A 259 -1.90 19.23 -7.71
CA ALA A 259 -1.49 17.88 -7.30
C ALA A 259 -1.25 17.79 -5.78
N ARG A 260 -0.64 18.81 -5.16
CA ARG A 260 -0.47 18.90 -3.71
C ARG A 260 -1.83 18.93 -3.00
N LYS A 261 -2.75 19.79 -3.43
CA LYS A 261 -4.12 19.86 -2.89
C LYS A 261 -4.85 18.53 -3.00
N PHE A 262 -4.69 17.82 -4.12
CA PHE A 262 -5.28 16.50 -4.29
C PHE A 262 -4.67 15.47 -3.33
N LEU A 263 -3.34 15.46 -3.11
CA LEU A 263 -2.73 14.59 -2.10
C LEU A 263 -3.19 14.92 -0.68
N GLU A 264 -3.34 16.20 -0.35
CA GLU A 264 -3.89 16.66 0.95
C GLU A 264 -5.32 16.17 1.15
N TRP A 265 -6.16 16.29 0.10
CA TRP A 265 -7.52 15.78 0.14
C TRP A 265 -7.56 14.25 0.29
N LEU A 266 -6.68 13.51 -0.41
CA LEU A 266 -6.56 12.06 -0.24
C LEU A 266 -6.15 11.65 1.19
N ALA A 267 -5.50 12.53 1.93
CA ALA A 267 -5.16 12.34 3.34
C ALA A 267 -6.22 12.88 4.31
N SER A 268 -7.35 13.42 3.85
CA SER A 268 -8.46 13.91 4.67
C SER A 268 -9.34 12.78 5.22
N ASP A 269 -10.13 13.06 6.26
CA ASP A 269 -11.08 12.11 6.85
C ASP A 269 -12.05 11.54 5.81
N GLU A 270 -12.56 12.37 4.88
CA GLU A 270 -13.50 11.92 3.85
C GLU A 270 -12.87 10.90 2.90
N ALA A 271 -11.70 11.18 2.35
CA ALA A 271 -11.00 10.24 1.47
C ALA A 271 -10.55 8.98 2.24
N GLN A 272 -10.10 9.12 3.49
CA GLN A 272 -9.66 8.01 4.32
C GLN A 272 -10.80 7.05 4.67
N LYS A 273 -12.02 7.56 4.91
CA LYS A 273 -13.24 6.78 5.06
C LYS A 273 -13.52 5.93 3.81
N GLN A 274 -13.39 6.53 2.62
CA GLN A 274 -13.59 5.83 1.35
C GLN A 274 -12.54 4.74 1.11
N PHE A 275 -11.24 5.02 1.36
CA PHE A 275 -10.18 4.00 1.27
C PHE A 275 -10.46 2.80 2.18
N ALA A 276 -10.87 3.03 3.42
CA ALA A 276 -11.21 1.97 4.35
C ALA A 276 -12.39 1.11 3.87
N GLN A 277 -13.45 1.74 3.34
CA GLN A 277 -14.67 1.07 2.88
C GLN A 277 -14.43 0.22 1.62
N VAL A 278 -13.76 0.79 0.62
CA VAL A 278 -13.60 0.15 -0.70
C VAL A 278 -12.67 -1.05 -0.66
N ASN A 279 -11.60 -1.01 0.13
CA ASN A 279 -10.55 -2.02 0.05
C ASN A 279 -10.31 -2.79 1.36
N MET A 280 -11.02 -2.49 2.45
CA MET A 280 -10.77 -3.08 3.78
C MET A 280 -9.32 -2.89 4.22
N GLU A 281 -8.74 -1.74 3.88
CA GLU A 281 -7.44 -1.27 4.36
C GLU A 281 -7.65 -0.40 5.60
N TYR A 282 -6.61 -0.23 6.40
CA TYR A 282 -6.64 0.68 7.52
C TYR A 282 -6.40 2.11 7.02
N PRO A 283 -7.14 3.11 7.52
CA PRO A 283 -6.84 4.51 7.23
C PRO A 283 -5.49 4.90 7.87
N ILE A 284 -4.86 5.92 7.31
CA ILE A 284 -3.66 6.52 7.91
C ILE A 284 -4.00 7.40 9.12
N LEU A 285 -5.20 8.00 9.11
CA LEU A 285 -5.72 8.80 10.20
C LEU A 285 -6.40 7.91 11.24
N LYS A 286 -6.05 8.11 12.50
CA LYS A 286 -6.69 7.40 13.61
C LYS A 286 -8.15 7.80 13.81
N THR A 287 -8.53 9.01 13.39
CA THR A 287 -9.88 9.58 13.45
C THR A 287 -10.81 8.97 12.41
N ALA A 288 -10.28 8.52 11.28
CA ALA A 288 -11.10 8.00 10.20
C ALA A 288 -11.69 6.61 10.57
N PRO A 289 -12.99 6.39 10.30
CA PRO A 289 -13.67 5.18 10.70
C PRO A 289 -13.18 3.96 9.91
N GLN A 290 -12.93 2.86 10.61
CA GLN A 290 -12.72 1.55 10.01
C GLN A 290 -14.07 0.89 9.73
N THR A 291 -14.13 -0.02 8.76
CA THR A 291 -15.32 -0.86 8.55
C THR A 291 -15.48 -1.88 9.68
N ASP A 292 -16.71 -2.34 9.94
CA ASP A 292 -16.98 -3.30 11.02
C ASP A 292 -16.20 -4.61 10.84
N ILE A 293 -16.01 -5.03 9.58
CA ILE A 293 -15.20 -6.22 9.29
C ILE A 293 -13.72 -6.01 9.66
N VAL A 294 -13.17 -4.81 9.47
CA VAL A 294 -11.79 -4.49 9.88
C VAL A 294 -11.70 -4.39 11.40
N LYS A 295 -12.68 -3.74 12.05
CA LYS A 295 -12.78 -3.67 13.52
C LYS A 295 -12.86 -5.06 14.17
N SER A 296 -13.57 -6.00 13.52
CA SER A 296 -13.73 -7.38 14.05
C SER A 296 -12.41 -8.16 14.12
N TRP A 297 -11.35 -7.71 13.44
CA TRP A 297 -10.03 -8.35 13.52
C TRP A 297 -9.26 -7.99 14.80
N GLY A 298 -9.79 -7.05 15.60
CA GLY A 298 -9.17 -6.56 16.82
C GLY A 298 -8.01 -5.59 16.56
N GLU A 299 -7.50 -5.05 17.65
CA GLU A 299 -6.34 -4.16 17.63
C GLU A 299 -5.04 -4.95 17.47
N PHE A 300 -4.03 -4.30 16.92
CA PHE A 300 -2.70 -4.87 16.78
C PHE A 300 -1.61 -3.79 16.92
N LYS A 301 -0.44 -4.22 17.36
CA LYS A 301 0.76 -3.40 17.38
C LYS A 301 1.44 -3.46 16.01
N PRO A 302 1.45 -2.37 15.21
CA PRO A 302 2.22 -2.31 13.98
C PRO A 302 3.72 -2.10 14.28
N ASN A 303 4.59 -2.56 13.39
CA ASN A 303 6.00 -2.19 13.45
C ASN A 303 6.20 -0.76 12.91
N THR A 304 6.17 0.22 13.83
CA THR A 304 6.38 1.64 13.52
C THR A 304 7.85 2.07 13.61
N ALA A 305 8.71 1.23 14.16
CA ALA A 305 10.15 1.49 14.23
C ALA A 305 10.82 1.33 12.86
N PHE A 306 10.24 0.54 11.96
CA PHE A 306 10.73 0.36 10.60
C PHE A 306 10.09 1.37 9.66
N ASN A 307 10.87 2.36 9.20
CA ASN A 307 10.41 3.32 8.22
C ASN A 307 10.28 2.66 6.84
N LEU A 308 9.16 2.87 6.16
CA LEU A 308 8.87 2.23 4.87
C LEU A 308 9.79 2.68 3.72
N THR A 309 10.51 3.80 3.84
CA THR A 309 11.60 4.16 2.93
C THR A 309 12.69 3.08 2.92
N ASP A 310 12.97 2.46 4.06
CA ASP A 310 13.98 1.42 4.16
C ASP A 310 13.54 0.09 3.53
N ALA A 311 12.23 -0.16 3.45
CA ALA A 311 11.71 -1.32 2.70
C ALA A 311 12.17 -1.30 1.24
N GLY A 312 12.13 -0.13 0.59
CA GLY A 312 12.63 0.04 -0.78
C GLY A 312 14.15 -0.12 -0.87
N LYS A 313 14.90 0.53 0.02
CA LYS A 313 16.38 0.43 0.06
C LYS A 313 16.85 -1.02 0.21
N LEU A 314 16.16 -1.81 1.02
CA LEU A 314 16.49 -3.19 1.31
C LEU A 314 15.89 -4.20 0.32
N GLN A 315 15.02 -3.78 -0.61
CA GLN A 315 14.28 -4.68 -1.48
C GLN A 315 15.20 -5.58 -2.32
N LYS A 316 16.28 -5.03 -2.93
CA LYS A 316 17.25 -5.83 -3.68
C LYS A 316 17.92 -6.88 -2.81
N LYS A 317 18.30 -6.52 -1.56
CA LYS A 317 18.87 -7.47 -0.59
C LYS A 317 17.84 -8.56 -0.20
N ALA A 318 16.58 -8.19 -0.02
CA ALA A 318 15.50 -9.13 0.27
C ALA A 318 15.28 -10.14 -0.87
N ILE A 319 15.26 -9.68 -2.12
CA ILE A 319 15.14 -10.56 -3.30
C ILE A 319 16.33 -11.52 -3.37
N LYS A 320 17.57 -11.02 -3.18
CA LYS A 320 18.78 -11.86 -3.15
C LYS A 320 18.68 -12.92 -2.05
N LEU A 321 18.33 -12.53 -0.82
CA LEU A 321 18.16 -13.45 0.31
C LEU A 321 17.14 -14.54 0.00
N MET A 322 15.96 -14.16 -0.51
CA MET A 322 14.90 -15.11 -0.86
C MET A 322 15.36 -16.13 -1.91
N HIS A 323 16.11 -15.68 -2.91
CA HIS A 323 16.71 -16.54 -3.93
C HIS A 323 17.74 -17.51 -3.30
N GLU A 324 18.66 -17.03 -2.47
CA GLU A 324 19.70 -17.83 -1.80
C GLU A 324 19.13 -18.96 -0.94
N VAL A 325 17.96 -18.77 -0.33
CA VAL A 325 17.32 -19.79 0.51
C VAL A 325 16.31 -20.65 -0.26
N GLY A 326 16.19 -20.48 -1.58
CA GLY A 326 15.26 -21.25 -2.42
C GLY A 326 13.78 -20.89 -2.23
N TYR A 327 13.47 -19.69 -1.79
CA TYR A 327 12.10 -19.21 -1.71
C TYR A 327 11.64 -18.79 -3.13
N LYS A 328 10.79 -19.57 -3.76
CA LYS A 328 10.31 -19.43 -5.15
C LYS A 328 9.11 -18.50 -5.28
#